data_000b93445a3915edaf420b4bea29270f
#
_entry.id   000b93445a3915edaf420b4bea29270f
#
_cell.length_a   1.000
_cell.length_b   1.000
_cell.length_c   1.000
_cell.angle_alpha   90.00
_cell.angle_beta   90.00
_cell.angle_gamma   90.00
#
_symmetry.space_group_name_H-M   'P 1'
#
loop_
_entity.id
_entity.type
_entity.pdbx_description
1 polymer ?
#
loop_
_entity_poly.entity_id
_entity_poly.type
_entity_poly.pdbx_seq_one_letter_code
_entity_poly.pdbx_strand_id
1 'polypeptide(L)'
;LTNLTLFKKKVPNNQNRDNFIDKAFTVIAESIVKIMPIADKEKKAYIYYRDGLAAQNNGDYSEALDYYNESLLLEENKIDRGETLKNMAIIYMSNGEEDRSIETYQKALEENPKQPSCLKNIGLIYEKRGRFAEQNGDLDQRDMWFDKAAQVWAKAVRLYPGGYLDIENWLKTSGRSSIDIYL
;
A
#
# COMPACT_ATOMS: atom_id res chain seq x y z
N LEU A 1 -33.84 -2.61 7.47
CA LEU A 1 -33.63 -1.15 7.30
C LEU A 1 -32.95 -0.59 8.56
N THR A 2 -31.64 -0.66 8.68
CA THR A 2 -30.90 0.07 9.69
C THR A 2 -29.50 0.40 9.15
N ASN A 3 -29.39 1.62 8.66
CA ASN A 3 -28.26 2.55 8.67
C ASN A 3 -26.81 2.02 8.67
N LEU A 4 -26.26 1.86 7.48
CA LEU A 4 -24.82 1.88 7.22
C LEU A 4 -24.35 3.33 7.00
N THR A 5 -24.40 4.16 8.05
CA THR A 5 -23.98 5.58 8.00
C THR A 5 -23.08 5.91 9.18
N LEU A 6 -21.98 5.15 9.35
CA LEU A 6 -21.03 5.47 10.41
C LEU A 6 -19.61 5.13 9.96
N PHE A 7 -19.03 5.92 9.06
CA PHE A 7 -17.56 6.15 8.98
C PHE A 7 -17.24 7.33 8.04
N LYS A 8 -18.00 8.43 8.16
CA LYS A 8 -17.47 9.74 7.78
C LYS A 8 -17.10 10.49 9.05
N LYS A 9 -16.02 10.07 9.71
CA LYS A 9 -15.38 10.92 10.71
C LYS A 9 -14.66 12.03 9.96
N LYS A 10 -15.31 13.20 9.92
CA LYS A 10 -14.76 14.45 9.41
C LYS A 10 -13.48 14.73 10.21
N VAL A 11 -12.32 14.52 9.62
CA VAL A 11 -11.04 14.97 10.18
C VAL A 11 -11.11 16.48 10.29
N PRO A 12 -10.79 17.09 11.44
CA PRO A 12 -10.82 18.53 11.56
C PRO A 12 -9.87 19.15 10.55
N ASN A 13 -10.39 20.12 9.81
CA ASN A 13 -9.70 20.83 8.76
C ASN A 13 -8.59 21.72 9.35
N ASN A 14 -7.38 21.21 9.45
CA ASN A 14 -6.17 21.95 9.80
C ASN A 14 -5.40 22.34 8.53
N GLN A 15 -6.12 22.56 7.43
CA GLN A 15 -5.62 22.75 6.07
C GLN A 15 -4.56 23.87 5.91
N ASN A 16 -4.53 24.86 6.79
CA ASN A 16 -3.59 25.97 6.62
C ASN A 16 -2.21 25.73 7.22
N ARG A 17 -2.08 24.82 8.17
CA ARG A 17 -0.80 24.52 8.83
C ARG A 17 -0.05 23.42 8.07
N ASP A 18 -0.78 22.41 7.60
CA ASP A 18 -0.24 21.32 6.81
C ASP A 18 0.25 21.81 5.44
N ASN A 19 -0.50 22.72 4.79
CA ASN A 19 -0.10 23.36 3.53
C ASN A 19 1.20 24.18 3.60
N PHE A 20 1.51 24.81 4.76
CA PHE A 20 2.75 25.56 4.91
C PHE A 20 3.94 24.62 5.10
N ILE A 21 3.77 23.59 5.93
CA ILE A 21 4.81 22.59 6.18
C ILE A 21 5.09 21.80 4.91
N ASP A 22 4.05 21.33 4.21
CA ASP A 22 4.18 20.61 2.94
C ASP A 22 4.87 21.45 1.86
N LYS A 23 4.50 22.74 1.73
CA LYS A 23 5.18 23.65 0.82
C LYS A 23 6.63 23.88 1.21
N ALA A 24 6.94 24.02 2.48
CA ALA A 24 8.31 24.19 2.95
C ALA A 24 9.16 22.94 2.68
N PHE A 25 8.62 21.74 2.93
CA PHE A 25 9.30 20.49 2.60
C PHE A 25 9.49 20.31 1.10
N THR A 26 8.50 20.68 0.29
CA THR A 26 8.61 20.64 -1.18
C THR A 26 9.71 21.56 -1.68
N VAL A 27 9.77 22.82 -1.21
CA VAL A 27 10.82 23.78 -1.59
C VAL A 27 12.21 23.32 -1.16
N ILE A 28 12.33 22.75 0.05
CA ILE A 28 13.59 22.21 0.56
C ILE A 28 14.00 21.00 -0.29
N ALA A 29 13.09 20.06 -0.57
CA ALA A 29 13.37 18.90 -1.40
C ALA A 29 13.80 19.31 -2.82
N GLU A 30 13.12 20.26 -3.45
CA GLU A 30 13.50 20.79 -4.75
C GLU A 30 14.88 21.47 -4.75
N SER A 31 15.20 22.17 -3.68
CA SER A 31 16.50 22.83 -3.54
C SER A 31 17.63 21.80 -3.36
N ILE A 32 17.38 20.73 -2.58
CA ILE A 32 18.33 19.65 -2.39
C ILE A 32 18.57 18.91 -3.70
N VAL A 33 17.50 18.53 -4.43
CA VAL A 33 17.59 17.84 -5.73
C VAL A 33 18.38 18.65 -6.75
N LYS A 34 18.26 19.98 -6.74
CA LYS A 34 19.04 20.86 -7.64
C LYS A 34 20.55 20.90 -7.32
N ILE A 35 20.92 20.67 -6.07
CA ILE A 35 22.33 20.79 -5.59
C ILE A 35 23.02 19.43 -5.64
N MET A 36 22.29 18.33 -5.54
CA MET A 36 22.89 16.98 -5.55
C MET A 36 23.45 16.61 -6.92
N PRO A 37 24.66 16.02 -6.99
CA PRO A 37 25.25 15.51 -8.25
C PRO A 37 24.60 14.15 -8.63
N ILE A 38 23.28 14.16 -8.83
CA ILE A 38 22.49 13.01 -9.25
C ILE A 38 22.30 13.10 -10.78
N ALA A 39 22.30 11.97 -11.47
CA ALA A 39 22.02 11.94 -12.90
C ALA A 39 20.66 12.56 -13.23
N ASP A 40 20.57 13.29 -14.34
CA ASP A 40 19.32 13.98 -14.73
C ASP A 40 18.13 13.03 -14.86
N LYS A 41 18.39 11.76 -15.21
CA LYS A 41 17.38 10.71 -15.28
C LYS A 41 16.79 10.39 -13.92
N GLU A 42 17.61 10.20 -12.90
CA GLU A 42 17.19 9.93 -11.53
C GLU A 42 16.41 11.11 -10.92
N LYS A 43 16.87 12.35 -11.20
CA LYS A 43 16.13 13.56 -10.79
C LYS A 43 14.73 13.60 -11.37
N LYS A 44 14.59 13.27 -12.65
CA LYS A 44 13.29 13.22 -13.33
C LYS A 44 12.40 12.11 -12.75
N ALA A 45 12.95 10.92 -12.51
CA ALA A 45 12.24 9.82 -11.87
C ALA A 45 11.66 10.24 -10.52
N TYR A 46 12.49 10.86 -9.68
CA TYR A 46 12.07 11.37 -8.38
C TYR A 46 10.99 12.46 -8.48
N ILE A 47 11.12 13.40 -9.44
CA ILE A 47 10.11 14.45 -9.65
C ILE A 47 8.76 13.83 -10.00
N TYR A 48 8.73 12.89 -10.93
CA TYR A 48 7.50 12.17 -11.29
C TYR A 48 6.92 11.39 -10.10
N TYR A 49 7.74 10.70 -9.32
CA TYR A 49 7.28 10.00 -8.12
C TYR A 49 6.63 10.96 -7.12
N ARG A 50 7.28 12.10 -6.84
CA ARG A 50 6.77 13.14 -5.94
C ARG A 50 5.45 13.73 -6.42
N ASP A 51 5.36 14.02 -7.73
CA ASP A 51 4.15 14.60 -8.33
C ASP A 51 3.00 13.58 -8.32
N GLY A 52 3.33 12.29 -8.52
CA GLY A 52 2.39 11.19 -8.32
C GLY A 52 1.86 11.09 -6.89
N LEU A 53 2.74 11.25 -5.87
CA LEU A 53 2.31 11.29 -4.47
C LEU A 53 1.39 12.50 -4.19
N ALA A 54 1.70 13.66 -4.74
CA ALA A 54 0.88 14.86 -4.58
C ALA A 54 -0.51 14.65 -5.18
N ALA A 55 -0.59 14.14 -6.41
CA ALA A 55 -1.85 13.82 -7.07
C ALA A 55 -2.65 12.75 -6.29
N GLN A 56 -1.99 11.70 -5.81
CA GLN A 56 -2.63 10.67 -4.98
C GLN A 56 -3.23 11.25 -3.69
N ASN A 57 -2.50 12.12 -3.01
CA ASN A 57 -2.97 12.76 -1.77
C ASN A 57 -4.15 13.71 -2.01
N ASN A 58 -4.26 14.28 -3.21
CA ASN A 58 -5.38 15.09 -3.64
C ASN A 58 -6.60 14.26 -4.07
N GLY A 59 -6.41 12.96 -4.29
CA GLY A 59 -7.44 12.05 -4.81
C GLY A 59 -7.50 12.00 -6.34
N ASP A 60 -6.56 12.62 -7.04
CA ASP A 60 -6.44 12.65 -8.49
C ASP A 60 -5.74 11.37 -8.99
N TYR A 61 -6.39 10.22 -8.76
CA TYR A 61 -5.79 8.89 -8.92
C TYR A 61 -5.34 8.58 -10.37
N SER A 62 -6.05 9.08 -11.38
CA SER A 62 -5.64 8.90 -12.77
C SER A 62 -4.31 9.59 -13.04
N GLU A 63 -4.20 10.85 -12.65
CA GLU A 63 -2.98 11.65 -12.81
C GLU A 63 -1.82 11.06 -12.00
N ALA A 64 -2.10 10.60 -10.77
CA ALA A 64 -1.11 9.92 -9.95
C ALA A 64 -0.53 8.68 -10.64
N LEU A 65 -1.39 7.85 -11.26
CA LEU A 65 -0.94 6.67 -11.99
C LEU A 65 -0.10 7.03 -13.22
N ASP A 66 -0.43 8.11 -13.92
CA ASP A 66 0.37 8.60 -15.05
C ASP A 66 1.77 9.02 -14.59
N TYR A 67 1.87 9.82 -13.54
CA TYR A 67 3.16 10.20 -12.95
C TYR A 67 3.97 9.00 -12.44
N TYR A 68 3.34 8.05 -11.77
CA TYR A 68 4.03 6.84 -11.32
C TYR A 68 4.55 5.99 -12.47
N ASN A 69 3.81 5.89 -13.58
CA ASN A 69 4.29 5.21 -14.78
C ASN A 69 5.52 5.91 -15.37
N GLU A 70 5.50 7.25 -15.48
CA GLU A 70 6.65 8.02 -15.96
C GLU A 70 7.87 7.84 -15.02
N SER A 71 7.64 7.81 -13.70
CA SER A 71 8.70 7.52 -12.74
C SER A 71 9.30 6.14 -12.98
N LEU A 72 8.48 5.10 -13.14
CA LEU A 72 8.94 3.72 -13.36
C LEU A 72 9.73 3.54 -14.66
N LEU A 73 9.46 4.34 -15.70
CA LEU A 73 10.23 4.31 -16.96
C LEU A 73 11.66 4.82 -16.76
N LEU A 74 11.88 5.69 -15.80
CA LEU A 74 13.17 6.33 -15.56
C LEU A 74 13.93 5.73 -14.37
N GLU A 75 13.23 5.18 -13.39
CA GLU A 75 13.80 4.66 -12.15
C GLU A 75 14.49 3.31 -12.36
N GLU A 76 15.74 3.20 -11.93
CA GLU A 76 16.53 1.96 -12.01
C GLU A 76 16.73 1.31 -10.63
N ASN A 77 16.57 2.09 -9.54
CA ASN A 77 16.69 1.58 -8.19
C ASN A 77 15.46 0.70 -7.85
N LYS A 78 15.73 -0.57 -7.57
CA LYS A 78 14.67 -1.55 -7.27
C LYS A 78 13.85 -1.20 -6.03
N ILE A 79 14.45 -0.56 -5.02
CA ILE A 79 13.73 -0.15 -3.80
C ILE A 79 12.71 0.93 -4.16
N ASP A 80 13.11 1.94 -4.92
CA ASP A 80 12.26 3.07 -5.32
C ASP A 80 11.18 2.63 -6.31
N ARG A 81 11.50 1.70 -7.22
CA ARG A 81 10.53 1.03 -8.09
C ARG A 81 9.48 0.28 -7.28
N GLY A 82 9.91 -0.47 -6.26
CA GLY A 82 9.01 -1.17 -5.34
C GLY A 82 8.07 -0.23 -4.58
N GLU A 83 8.58 0.93 -4.12
CA GLU A 83 7.75 1.96 -3.47
C GLU A 83 6.72 2.55 -4.43
N THR A 84 7.11 2.88 -5.66
CA THR A 84 6.19 3.40 -6.69
C THR A 84 5.08 2.40 -7.01
N LEU A 85 5.43 1.14 -7.25
CA LEU A 85 4.45 0.07 -7.48
C LEU A 85 3.51 -0.15 -6.30
N LYS A 86 4.02 -0.08 -5.06
CA LYS A 86 3.19 -0.14 -3.85
C LYS A 86 2.14 0.98 -3.84
N ASN A 87 2.52 2.20 -4.18
CA ASN A 87 1.59 3.33 -4.21
C ASN A 87 0.54 3.18 -5.31
N MET A 88 0.91 2.69 -6.49
CA MET A 88 -0.06 2.34 -7.55
C MET A 88 -1.05 1.27 -7.08
N ALA A 89 -0.57 0.25 -6.37
CA ALA A 89 -1.43 -0.81 -5.83
C ALA A 89 -2.44 -0.27 -4.80
N ILE A 90 -2.05 0.72 -3.99
CA ILE A 90 -2.96 1.41 -3.07
C ILE A 90 -4.08 2.14 -3.84
N ILE A 91 -3.75 2.78 -4.95
CA ILE A 91 -4.75 3.44 -5.81
C ILE A 91 -5.74 2.41 -6.38
N TYR A 92 -5.24 1.30 -6.93
CA TYR A 92 -6.12 0.24 -7.44
C TYR A 92 -7.04 -0.34 -6.36
N MET A 93 -6.52 -0.52 -5.15
CA MET A 93 -7.34 -0.95 -4.01
C MET A 93 -8.42 0.09 -3.65
N SER A 94 -8.10 1.38 -3.69
CA SER A 94 -9.05 2.47 -3.42
C SER A 94 -10.15 2.55 -4.48
N ASN A 95 -9.84 2.19 -5.73
CA ASN A 95 -10.79 2.11 -6.83
C ASN A 95 -11.65 0.83 -6.82
N GLY A 96 -11.37 -0.12 -5.92
CA GLY A 96 -12.05 -1.42 -5.87
C GLY A 96 -11.50 -2.46 -6.86
N GLU A 97 -10.40 -2.16 -7.54
CA GLU A 97 -9.69 -3.02 -8.49
C GLU A 97 -8.79 -4.03 -7.75
N GLU A 98 -9.39 -4.88 -6.90
CA GLU A 98 -8.66 -5.72 -5.94
C GLU A 98 -7.65 -6.66 -6.59
N ASP A 99 -8.00 -7.32 -7.71
CA ASP A 99 -7.07 -8.24 -8.38
C ASP A 99 -5.87 -7.50 -8.96
N ARG A 100 -6.12 -6.35 -9.57
CA ARG A 100 -5.05 -5.49 -10.09
C ARG A 100 -4.15 -4.94 -8.98
N SER A 101 -4.75 -4.63 -7.82
CA SER A 101 -4.00 -4.24 -6.61
C SER A 101 -3.07 -5.36 -6.16
N ILE A 102 -3.57 -6.61 -6.04
CA ILE A 102 -2.76 -7.77 -5.65
C ILE A 102 -1.60 -7.98 -6.62
N GLU A 103 -1.86 -8.01 -7.93
CA GLU A 103 -0.82 -8.17 -8.96
C GLU A 103 0.25 -7.07 -8.85
N THR A 104 -0.17 -5.83 -8.60
CA THR A 104 0.77 -4.70 -8.50
C THR A 104 1.59 -4.75 -7.21
N TYR A 105 1.00 -5.16 -6.07
CA TYR A 105 1.77 -5.45 -4.86
C TYR A 105 2.77 -6.59 -5.05
N GLN A 106 2.42 -7.63 -5.81
CA GLN A 106 3.34 -8.73 -6.12
C GLN A 106 4.54 -8.23 -6.94
N LYS A 107 4.31 -7.38 -7.95
CA LYS A 107 5.39 -6.71 -8.70
C LYS A 107 6.26 -5.84 -7.78
N ALA A 108 5.66 -5.13 -6.82
CA ALA A 108 6.42 -4.36 -5.84
C ALA A 108 7.33 -5.26 -4.98
N LEU A 109 6.86 -6.46 -4.61
CA LEU A 109 7.65 -7.44 -3.86
C LEU A 109 8.72 -8.13 -4.71
N GLU A 110 8.55 -8.24 -6.02
CA GLU A 110 9.59 -8.71 -6.94
C GLU A 110 10.75 -7.71 -7.02
N GLU A 111 10.45 -6.41 -7.05
CA GLU A 111 11.47 -5.36 -7.02
C GLU A 111 12.11 -5.23 -5.63
N ASN A 112 11.30 -5.20 -4.56
CA ASN A 112 11.76 -5.11 -3.19
C ASN A 112 11.05 -6.13 -2.28
N PRO A 113 11.66 -7.32 -2.06
CA PRO A 113 11.06 -8.36 -1.21
C PRO A 113 10.91 -7.99 0.26
N LYS A 114 11.56 -6.92 0.73
CA LYS A 114 11.54 -6.47 2.12
C LYS A 114 10.52 -5.35 2.36
N GLN A 115 9.33 -5.49 1.79
CA GLN A 115 8.21 -4.56 1.98
C GLN A 115 7.03 -5.25 2.69
N PRO A 116 7.05 -5.38 4.04
CA PRO A 116 5.99 -6.07 4.77
C PRO A 116 4.62 -5.41 4.61
N SER A 117 4.57 -4.12 4.30
CA SER A 117 3.33 -3.39 4.02
C SER A 117 2.58 -3.90 2.79
N CYS A 118 3.29 -4.36 1.74
CA CYS A 118 2.65 -4.99 0.58
C CYS A 118 1.96 -6.30 0.97
N LEU A 119 2.66 -7.16 1.72
CA LEU A 119 2.09 -8.41 2.23
C LEU A 119 0.90 -8.15 3.16
N LYS A 120 1.01 -7.14 4.05
CA LYS A 120 -0.11 -6.71 4.89
C LYS A 120 -1.33 -6.38 4.04
N ASN A 121 -1.18 -5.55 3.02
CA ASN A 121 -2.28 -5.08 2.19
C ASN A 121 -2.89 -6.21 1.33
N ILE A 122 -2.09 -7.10 0.77
CA ILE A 122 -2.60 -8.30 0.09
C ILE A 122 -3.45 -9.14 1.05
N GLY A 123 -2.98 -9.34 2.27
CA GLY A 123 -3.72 -10.09 3.28
C GLY A 123 -5.04 -9.45 3.67
N LEU A 124 -5.11 -8.10 3.74
CA LEU A 124 -6.36 -7.36 3.98
C LEU A 124 -7.38 -7.59 2.85
N ILE A 125 -6.95 -7.68 1.60
CA ILE A 125 -7.84 -7.99 0.48
C ILE A 125 -8.39 -9.41 0.62
N TYR A 126 -7.54 -10.38 0.94
CA TYR A 126 -7.99 -11.77 1.12
C TYR A 126 -8.92 -11.90 2.33
N GLU A 127 -8.61 -11.25 3.44
CA GLU A 127 -9.47 -11.25 4.64
C GLU A 127 -10.84 -10.65 4.34
N LYS A 128 -10.91 -9.54 3.60
CA LYS A 128 -12.16 -8.93 3.14
C LYS A 128 -12.98 -9.90 2.28
N ARG A 129 -12.35 -10.64 1.37
CA ARG A 129 -13.01 -11.68 0.56
C ARG A 129 -13.54 -12.82 1.42
N GLY A 130 -12.78 -13.23 2.43
CA GLY A 130 -13.21 -14.25 3.40
C GLY A 130 -14.43 -13.80 4.19
N ARG A 131 -14.44 -12.56 4.69
CA ARG A 131 -15.62 -12.01 5.39
C ARG A 131 -16.85 -11.90 4.49
N PHE A 132 -16.65 -11.54 3.23
CA PHE A 132 -17.74 -11.52 2.27
C PHE A 132 -18.34 -12.92 2.02
N ALA A 133 -17.49 -13.94 1.86
CA ALA A 133 -17.93 -15.33 1.76
C ALA A 133 -18.67 -15.79 3.02
N GLU A 134 -18.18 -15.44 4.20
CA GLU A 134 -18.83 -15.72 5.48
C GLU A 134 -20.24 -15.13 5.57
N GLN A 135 -20.41 -13.87 5.16
CA GLN A 135 -21.70 -13.18 5.14
C GLN A 135 -22.70 -13.84 4.19
N ASN A 136 -22.21 -14.48 3.13
CA ASN A 136 -23.02 -15.23 2.17
C ASN A 136 -23.23 -16.71 2.56
N GLY A 137 -22.69 -17.15 3.71
CA GLY A 137 -22.81 -18.53 4.19
C GLY A 137 -21.89 -19.52 3.47
N ASP A 138 -20.97 -19.06 2.64
CA ASP A 138 -19.99 -19.92 1.96
C ASP A 138 -18.75 -20.11 2.83
N LEU A 139 -18.82 -21.11 3.70
CA LEU A 139 -17.77 -21.37 4.68
C LEU A 139 -16.49 -21.94 4.04
N ASP A 140 -16.59 -22.67 2.94
CA ASP A 140 -15.43 -23.21 2.22
C ASP A 140 -14.64 -22.07 1.55
N GLN A 141 -15.31 -21.15 0.88
CA GLN A 141 -14.68 -19.96 0.32
C GLN A 141 -14.09 -19.05 1.41
N ARG A 142 -14.81 -18.89 2.53
CA ARG A 142 -14.30 -18.14 3.69
C ARG A 142 -12.96 -18.69 4.14
N ASP A 143 -12.89 -19.99 4.40
CA ASP A 143 -11.69 -20.63 4.94
C ASP A 143 -10.54 -20.57 3.93
N MET A 144 -10.82 -20.79 2.65
CA MET A 144 -9.82 -20.62 1.59
C MET A 144 -9.22 -19.21 1.57
N TRP A 145 -10.04 -18.17 1.69
CA TRP A 145 -9.54 -16.79 1.67
C TRP A 145 -8.81 -16.42 2.96
N PHE A 146 -9.30 -16.88 4.12
CA PHE A 146 -8.62 -16.65 5.38
C PHE A 146 -7.27 -17.38 5.46
N ASP A 147 -7.14 -18.54 4.87
CA ASP A 147 -5.86 -19.25 4.78
C ASP A 147 -4.86 -18.50 3.89
N LYS A 148 -5.31 -17.95 2.75
CA LYS A 148 -4.47 -17.08 1.92
C LYS A 148 -4.03 -15.81 2.67
N ALA A 149 -4.94 -15.18 3.42
CA ALA A 149 -4.60 -14.03 4.26
C ALA A 149 -3.55 -14.40 5.30
N ALA A 150 -3.74 -15.53 6.01
CA ALA A 150 -2.81 -16.00 7.01
C ALA A 150 -1.41 -16.26 6.47
N GLN A 151 -1.30 -16.90 5.29
CA GLN A 151 -0.01 -17.16 4.64
C GLN A 151 0.78 -15.88 4.35
N VAL A 152 0.14 -14.86 3.78
CA VAL A 152 0.84 -13.61 3.45
C VAL A 152 1.11 -12.78 4.70
N TRP A 153 0.21 -12.80 5.69
CA TRP A 153 0.41 -12.09 6.95
C TRP A 153 1.50 -12.72 7.81
N ALA A 154 1.63 -14.04 7.84
CA ALA A 154 2.74 -14.71 8.49
C ALA A 154 4.10 -14.26 7.92
N LYS A 155 4.19 -14.04 6.59
CA LYS A 155 5.40 -13.48 5.97
C LYS A 155 5.60 -12.01 6.37
N ALA A 156 4.54 -11.20 6.45
CA ALA A 156 4.64 -9.81 6.86
C ALA A 156 5.16 -9.66 8.32
N VAL A 157 4.61 -10.45 9.24
CA VAL A 157 5.03 -10.48 10.65
C VAL A 157 6.48 -10.95 10.79
N ARG A 158 6.91 -11.91 9.98
CA ARG A 158 8.30 -12.38 9.95
C ARG A 158 9.27 -11.29 9.52
N LEU A 159 8.90 -10.48 8.54
CA LEU A 159 9.71 -9.35 8.05
C LEU A 159 9.74 -8.18 9.03
N TYR A 160 8.69 -8.01 9.83
CA TYR A 160 8.56 -6.92 10.78
C TYR A 160 7.89 -7.37 12.09
N PRO A 161 8.62 -8.13 12.94
CA PRO A 161 8.08 -8.65 14.19
C PRO A 161 7.59 -7.54 15.12
N GLY A 162 6.39 -7.71 15.67
CA GLY A 162 5.76 -6.72 16.55
C GLY A 162 5.23 -5.47 15.85
N GLY A 163 5.40 -5.35 14.53
CA GLY A 163 4.94 -4.20 13.77
C GLY A 163 3.45 -4.24 13.40
N TYR A 164 2.82 -5.40 13.52
CA TYR A 164 1.42 -5.63 13.14
C TYR A 164 0.69 -6.45 14.20
N LEU A 165 0.48 -5.86 15.38
CA LEU A 165 -0.14 -6.54 16.54
C LEU A 165 -1.58 -7.01 16.25
N ASP A 166 -2.33 -6.28 15.45
CA ASP A 166 -3.66 -6.64 14.99
C ASP A 166 -3.66 -7.93 14.17
N ILE A 167 -2.70 -8.07 13.26
CA ILE A 167 -2.50 -9.25 12.42
C ILE A 167 -2.01 -10.44 13.26
N GLU A 168 -1.05 -10.22 14.15
CA GLU A 168 -0.56 -11.27 15.06
C GLU A 168 -1.68 -11.81 15.94
N ASN A 169 -2.54 -10.94 16.46
CA ASN A 169 -3.71 -11.34 17.23
C ASN A 169 -4.72 -12.10 16.37
N TRP A 170 -4.98 -11.63 15.14
CA TRP A 170 -5.89 -12.33 14.24
C TRP A 170 -5.38 -13.74 13.90
N LEU A 171 -4.09 -13.91 13.60
CA LEU A 171 -3.48 -15.20 13.34
C LEU A 171 -3.67 -16.16 14.54
N LYS A 172 -3.50 -15.68 15.77
CA LYS A 172 -3.68 -16.46 16.99
C LYS A 172 -5.15 -16.85 17.21
N THR A 173 -6.05 -15.88 17.12
CA THR A 173 -7.48 -16.09 17.46
C THR A 173 -8.24 -16.88 16.39
N SER A 174 -7.80 -16.80 15.13
CA SER A 174 -8.37 -17.60 14.03
C SER A 174 -7.88 -19.06 14.00
N GLY A 175 -6.97 -19.45 14.90
CA GLY A 175 -6.33 -20.77 14.89
C GLY A 175 -5.35 -20.99 13.75
N ARG A 176 -4.94 -19.92 13.04
CA ARG A 176 -4.06 -19.97 11.86
C ARG A 176 -2.61 -19.59 12.16
N SER A 177 -2.25 -19.52 13.44
CA SER A 177 -0.88 -19.20 13.88
C SER A 177 0.14 -20.29 13.54
N SER A 178 -0.31 -21.51 13.25
CA SER A 178 0.54 -22.65 12.88
C SER A 178 0.81 -22.78 11.38
N ILE A 179 0.22 -21.90 10.54
CA ILE A 179 0.53 -21.87 9.12
C ILE A 179 1.95 -21.33 8.98
N ASP A 180 2.90 -22.27 9.02
CA ASP A 180 4.35 -22.13 8.72
C ASP A 180 4.98 -20.75 8.96
N ILE A 181 5.01 -20.35 10.25
CA ILE A 181 5.90 -19.30 10.70
C ILE A 181 7.38 -19.75 10.61
N TYR A 182 7.63 -21.02 10.32
CA TYR A 182 8.95 -21.67 10.40
C TYR A 182 9.51 -22.23 9.08
N LEU A 183 8.89 -21.95 7.93
CA LEU A 183 9.47 -22.18 6.60
C LEU A 183 9.81 -20.83 5.97
#